data_daab3cc6859b775e968af01d89917af7
#
_entry.id   daab3cc6859b775e968af01d89917af7
#
_cell.length_a   1.000
_cell.length_b   1.000
_cell.length_c   1.000
_cell.angle_alpha   90.00
_cell.angle_beta   90.00
_cell.angle_gamma   90.00
#
_symmetry.space_group_name_H-M   'P 1'
#
loop_
_entity.id
_entity.type
_entity.pdbx_description
1 polymer ?
#
loop_
_entity_poly.entity_id
_entity_poly.type
_entity_poly.pdbx_seq_one_letter_code
_entity_poly.pdbx_strand_id
1 'polypeptide(L)'
;MRTVAVDIVTGFLGAGKTTLLAHVLERGLRGKPVAVIMNEIGEVGIDGKVITGLSAVEKMVELSSGCICCSIDDYRFDLAIQEIIETAKPHLIIIESTGLADPEPLAYRVKNSGLGLDAVITVVDAANLERHLREADVARAQIEAADFLVVNKLDLVDAAAVARIEKRLGRLNRRAARFRTVRGAIDSEVLFATGVAAYREQARVASDHLHADGISSFLYRATRPFRQEAFERVLERLPADVLRAKGIVRFADRDWHCLFSFTCGRHELTWLKLDGVAGDESQAVFIGRDLARHRPRIEAALAACETPEERTEHV
;
A
#
# COMPACT_ATOMS: atom_id res chain seq x y z
N MET A 1 18.34 -9.62 3.65
CA MET A 1 18.04 -8.17 3.70
C MET A 1 16.53 -8.01 3.87
N ARG A 2 16.09 -7.12 4.73
CA ARG A 2 14.65 -6.84 4.91
C ARG A 2 14.18 -6.00 3.71
N THR A 3 13.26 -6.52 2.91
CA THR A 3 12.68 -5.74 1.80
C THR A 3 11.87 -4.59 2.37
N VAL A 4 12.23 -3.35 2.07
CA VAL A 4 11.51 -2.17 2.51
C VAL A 4 10.29 -1.98 1.62
N ALA A 5 9.13 -1.76 2.22
CA ALA A 5 7.90 -1.48 1.48
C ALA A 5 7.95 -0.06 0.87
N VAL A 6 7.39 0.09 -0.32
CA VAL A 6 7.28 1.37 -1.02
C VAL A 6 5.85 1.60 -1.44
N ASP A 7 5.29 2.75 -1.07
CA ASP A 7 4.01 3.26 -1.58
C ASP A 7 4.27 4.46 -2.50
N ILE A 8 3.64 4.45 -3.68
CA ILE A 8 3.69 5.57 -4.62
C ILE A 8 2.42 6.39 -4.47
N VAL A 9 2.55 7.67 -4.12
CA VAL A 9 1.45 8.63 -4.09
C VAL A 9 1.49 9.48 -5.34
N THR A 10 0.45 9.39 -6.16
CA THR A 10 0.31 10.11 -7.42
C THR A 10 -1.06 10.79 -7.52
N GLY A 11 -1.33 11.47 -8.61
CA GLY A 11 -2.58 12.19 -8.88
C GLY A 11 -2.29 13.53 -9.52
N PHE A 12 -3.23 14.01 -10.32
CA PHE A 12 -3.06 15.21 -11.13
C PHE A 12 -2.75 16.46 -10.31
N LEU A 13 -2.25 17.51 -10.96
CA LEU A 13 -1.89 18.78 -10.32
C LEU A 13 -3.06 19.33 -9.49
N GLY A 14 -2.77 19.72 -8.25
CA GLY A 14 -3.77 20.29 -7.33
C GLY A 14 -4.77 19.29 -6.76
N ALA A 15 -4.66 17.97 -7.00
CA ALA A 15 -5.57 16.96 -6.44
C ALA A 15 -5.51 16.85 -4.91
N GLY A 16 -4.41 17.29 -4.28
CA GLY A 16 -4.24 17.30 -2.82
C GLY A 16 -3.34 16.18 -2.31
N LYS A 17 -2.35 15.75 -3.09
CA LYS A 17 -1.34 14.74 -2.70
C LYS A 17 -0.61 15.13 -1.42
N THR A 18 0.01 16.29 -1.41
CA THR A 18 0.74 16.83 -0.25
C THR A 18 -0.15 17.01 0.97
N THR A 19 -1.42 17.42 0.77
CA THR A 19 -2.40 17.53 1.86
C THR A 19 -2.73 16.17 2.46
N LEU A 20 -2.89 15.14 1.62
CA LEU A 20 -3.08 13.76 2.07
C LEU A 20 -1.88 13.29 2.88
N LEU A 21 -0.65 13.50 2.36
CA LEU A 21 0.57 13.09 3.04
C LEU A 21 0.75 13.80 4.38
N ALA A 22 0.54 15.13 4.44
CA ALA A 22 0.61 15.88 5.68
C ALA A 22 -0.38 15.32 6.71
N HIS A 23 -1.65 15.10 6.33
CA HIS A 23 -2.67 14.56 7.22
C HIS A 23 -2.33 13.16 7.76
N VAL A 24 -1.79 12.28 6.91
CA VAL A 24 -1.38 10.93 7.28
C VAL A 24 -0.17 10.95 8.20
N LEU A 25 0.83 11.78 7.90
CA LEU A 25 2.08 11.85 8.64
C LEU A 25 1.94 12.58 9.99
N GLU A 26 1.04 13.58 10.09
CA GLU A 26 0.70 14.22 11.38
C GLU A 26 0.13 13.22 12.39
N ARG A 27 -0.71 12.31 11.95
CA ARG A 27 -1.29 11.25 12.80
C ARG A 27 -0.30 10.14 13.10
N GLY A 28 0.79 10.11 12.35
CA GLY A 28 1.84 9.12 12.45
C GLY A 28 1.42 7.74 11.90
N LEU A 29 2.40 6.96 11.52
CA LEU A 29 2.24 5.56 11.14
C LEU A 29 2.64 4.65 12.31
N ARG A 30 1.99 4.86 13.47
CA ARG A 30 2.19 4.10 14.72
C ARG A 30 3.63 4.08 15.22
N GLY A 31 4.31 5.22 15.18
CA GLY A 31 5.69 5.33 15.67
C GLY A 31 6.71 4.55 14.83
N LYS A 32 6.36 4.20 13.58
CA LYS A 32 7.30 3.57 12.67
C LYS A 32 8.04 4.61 11.84
N PRO A 33 9.36 4.47 11.67
CA PRO A 33 10.14 5.37 10.86
C PRO A 33 9.71 5.27 9.39
N VAL A 34 9.37 6.41 8.82
CA VAL A 34 8.98 6.57 7.43
C VAL A 34 9.97 7.49 6.74
N ALA A 35 10.39 7.13 5.54
CA ALA A 35 11.09 8.04 4.65
C ALA A 35 10.14 8.52 3.56
N VAL A 36 10.23 9.80 3.22
CA VAL A 36 9.45 10.41 2.16
C VAL A 36 10.38 10.93 1.08
N ILE A 37 10.13 10.52 -0.15
CA ILE A 37 10.80 11.05 -1.34
C ILE A 37 9.78 11.91 -2.07
N MET A 38 10.07 13.20 -2.18
CA MET A 38 9.25 14.13 -2.93
C MET A 38 9.92 14.47 -4.26
N ASN A 39 9.13 14.37 -5.31
CA ASN A 39 9.58 14.74 -6.64
C ASN A 39 8.85 16.00 -7.11
N GLU A 40 9.50 17.14 -7.01
CA GLU A 40 8.96 18.42 -7.44
C GLU A 40 9.62 18.93 -8.72
N ILE A 41 8.78 19.53 -9.59
CA ILE A 41 9.24 20.33 -10.71
C ILE A 41 9.20 21.80 -10.27
N GLY A 42 10.35 22.35 -9.80
CA GLY A 42 10.45 23.76 -9.41
C GLY A 42 11.60 24.07 -8.45
N GLU A 43 11.96 25.35 -8.34
CA GLU A 43 13.11 25.81 -7.56
C GLU A 43 12.85 25.96 -6.05
N VAL A 44 11.63 25.79 -5.56
CA VAL A 44 11.30 25.99 -4.13
C VAL A 44 10.29 24.94 -3.67
N GLY A 45 10.76 23.93 -2.96
CA GLY A 45 9.93 22.92 -2.28
C GLY A 45 9.05 23.51 -1.16
N ILE A 46 7.94 24.16 -1.52
CA ILE A 46 6.99 24.68 -0.53
C ILE A 46 6.30 23.50 0.18
N ASP A 47 5.99 22.46 -0.57
CA ASP A 47 5.32 21.27 -0.07
C ASP A 47 6.22 20.46 0.89
N GLY A 48 7.51 20.37 0.61
CA GLY A 48 8.49 19.72 1.48
C GLY A 48 8.59 20.34 2.87
N LYS A 49 8.47 21.65 3.00
CA LYS A 49 8.52 22.35 4.29
C LYS A 49 7.34 22.01 5.21
N VAL A 50 6.19 21.68 4.65
CA VAL A 50 5.01 21.25 5.43
C VAL A 50 5.24 19.89 6.07
N ILE A 51 5.97 19.00 5.40
CA ILE A 51 6.20 17.62 5.83
C ILE A 51 7.43 17.48 6.74
N THR A 52 8.46 18.30 6.54
CA THR A 52 9.76 18.22 7.28
C THR A 52 9.61 18.41 8.81
N GLY A 53 8.55 19.04 9.27
CA GLY A 53 8.30 19.27 10.70
C GLY A 53 7.54 18.16 11.42
N LEU A 54 7.15 17.08 10.71
CA LEU A 54 6.30 16.04 11.27
C LEU A 54 7.13 14.94 11.93
N SER A 55 6.77 14.59 13.16
CA SER A 55 7.53 13.65 14.00
C SER A 55 7.62 12.20 13.48
N ALA A 56 6.77 11.83 12.53
CA ALA A 56 6.77 10.50 11.93
C ALA A 56 7.79 10.34 10.79
N VAL A 57 8.38 11.44 10.30
CA VAL A 57 9.30 11.43 9.16
C VAL A 57 10.74 11.41 9.66
N GLU A 58 11.41 10.28 9.54
CA GLU A 58 12.83 10.13 9.91
C GLU A 58 13.78 10.78 8.89
N LYS A 59 13.42 10.70 7.62
CA LYS A 59 14.22 11.30 6.54
C LYS A 59 13.31 11.73 5.40
N MET A 60 13.50 12.97 4.98
CA MET A 60 12.93 13.50 3.75
C MET A 60 14.04 13.75 2.74
N VAL A 61 13.83 13.32 1.50
CA VAL A 61 14.73 13.59 0.38
C VAL A 61 13.92 14.25 -0.72
N GLU A 62 14.32 15.48 -1.06
CA GLU A 62 13.80 16.18 -2.22
C GLU A 62 14.71 15.89 -3.42
N LEU A 63 14.14 15.32 -4.47
CA LEU A 63 14.86 15.10 -5.72
C LEU A 63 14.55 16.28 -6.66
N SER A 64 15.42 17.28 -6.63
CA SER A 64 15.23 18.59 -7.27
C SER A 64 15.63 18.66 -8.76
N SER A 65 16.03 17.58 -9.40
CA SER A 65 16.52 17.59 -10.78
C SER A 65 15.69 16.72 -11.73
N GLY A 66 14.48 17.18 -12.07
CA GLY A 66 13.65 16.55 -13.11
C GLY A 66 12.66 15.50 -12.60
N CYS A 67 11.80 15.05 -13.49
CA CYS A 67 10.79 14.04 -13.15
C CYS A 67 11.44 12.67 -12.92
N ILE A 68 11.23 12.04 -11.75
CA ILE A 68 11.70 10.68 -11.44
C ILE A 68 11.26 9.67 -12.52
N CYS A 69 10.11 9.92 -13.15
CA CYS A 69 9.57 9.04 -14.18
C CYS A 69 10.27 9.13 -15.53
N CYS A 70 10.93 10.28 -15.86
CA CYS A 70 11.38 10.55 -17.23
C CYS A 70 12.86 10.95 -17.37
N SER A 71 13.51 11.47 -16.33
CA SER A 71 14.79 12.14 -16.48
C SER A 71 15.83 11.92 -15.38
N ILE A 72 15.49 11.19 -14.29
CA ILE A 72 16.50 10.80 -13.31
C ILE A 72 17.22 9.59 -13.85
N ASP A 73 18.55 9.72 -13.96
CA ASP A 73 19.47 8.62 -14.16
C ASP A 73 19.14 7.51 -13.13
N ASP A 74 18.95 6.30 -13.60
CA ASP A 74 18.63 5.14 -12.76
C ASP A 74 19.58 5.03 -11.58
N TYR A 75 20.84 5.36 -11.81
CA TYR A 75 21.88 5.35 -10.81
C TYR A 75 21.63 6.34 -9.63
N ARG A 76 21.11 7.55 -9.91
CA ARG A 76 20.81 8.53 -8.85
C ARG A 76 19.63 8.13 -7.98
N PHE A 77 18.61 7.51 -8.59
CA PHE A 77 17.48 6.97 -7.85
C PHE A 77 17.94 5.86 -6.91
N ASP A 78 18.71 4.90 -7.42
CA ASP A 78 19.22 3.77 -6.64
C ASP A 78 20.12 4.24 -5.50
N LEU A 79 21.00 5.22 -5.73
CA LEU A 79 21.82 5.82 -4.68
C LEU A 79 20.99 6.49 -3.59
N ALA A 80 19.97 7.27 -3.96
CA ALA A 80 19.08 7.92 -2.99
C ALA A 80 18.32 6.90 -2.14
N ILE A 81 17.82 5.84 -2.77
CA ILE A 81 17.15 4.73 -2.06
C ILE A 81 18.13 4.04 -1.10
N GLN A 82 19.34 3.72 -1.56
CA GLN A 82 20.35 3.07 -0.75
C GLN A 82 20.74 3.94 0.47
N GLU A 83 20.99 5.21 0.26
CA GLU A 83 21.28 6.17 1.32
C GLU A 83 20.14 6.24 2.37
N ILE A 84 18.88 6.27 1.91
CA ILE A 84 17.71 6.28 2.79
C ILE A 84 17.65 5.00 3.63
N ILE A 85 17.85 3.84 3.01
CA ILE A 85 17.81 2.54 3.70
C ILE A 85 18.92 2.45 4.75
N GLU A 86 20.13 2.88 4.43
CA GLU A 86 21.28 2.80 5.32
C GLU A 86 21.19 3.78 6.50
N THR A 87 20.73 5.01 6.25
CA THR A 87 20.73 6.08 7.26
C THR A 87 19.47 6.11 8.11
N ALA A 88 18.29 6.02 7.51
CA ALA A 88 17.01 6.13 8.20
C ALA A 88 16.43 4.77 8.61
N LYS A 89 16.88 3.67 7.99
CA LYS A 89 16.35 2.30 8.23
C LYS A 89 14.82 2.25 8.28
N PRO A 90 14.12 2.83 7.29
CA PRO A 90 12.70 3.02 7.35
C PRO A 90 11.94 1.68 7.27
N HIS A 91 10.73 1.69 7.80
CA HIS A 91 9.78 0.58 7.61
C HIS A 91 9.00 0.73 6.32
N LEU A 92 8.84 1.97 5.87
CA LEU A 92 8.11 2.35 4.67
C LEU A 92 8.81 3.53 4.01
N ILE A 93 8.90 3.49 2.69
CA ILE A 93 9.26 4.62 1.85
C ILE A 93 8.01 5.07 1.11
N ILE A 94 7.66 6.34 1.21
CA ILE A 94 6.59 6.95 0.42
C ILE A 94 7.23 7.80 -0.66
N ILE A 95 6.87 7.56 -1.92
CA ILE A 95 7.35 8.35 -3.05
C ILE A 95 6.19 9.17 -3.59
N GLU A 96 6.24 10.50 -3.42
CA GLU A 96 5.29 11.40 -4.07
C GLU A 96 5.76 11.72 -5.48
N SER A 97 4.97 11.38 -6.48
CA SER A 97 5.24 11.73 -7.87
C SER A 97 4.69 13.12 -8.21
N THR A 98 5.27 13.77 -9.22
CA THR A 98 4.71 15.03 -9.75
C THR A 98 3.31 14.80 -10.33
N GLY A 99 2.48 15.85 -10.36
CA GLY A 99 1.12 15.77 -10.88
C GLY A 99 1.01 15.44 -12.37
N LEU A 100 2.11 15.51 -13.11
CA LEU A 100 2.19 15.21 -14.55
C LEU A 100 2.96 13.91 -14.84
N ALA A 101 3.28 13.12 -13.82
CA ALA A 101 4.00 11.86 -13.98
C ALA A 101 3.06 10.68 -14.19
N ASP A 102 3.41 9.83 -15.16
CA ASP A 102 2.89 8.48 -15.25
C ASP A 102 3.51 7.63 -14.13
N PRO A 103 2.72 6.97 -13.28
CA PRO A 103 3.27 6.17 -12.18
C PRO A 103 3.86 4.83 -12.62
N GLU A 104 3.53 4.31 -13.81
CA GLU A 104 4.00 2.98 -14.24
C GLU A 104 5.51 2.86 -14.35
N PRO A 105 6.26 3.80 -14.97
CA PRO A 105 7.72 3.73 -15.01
C PRO A 105 8.35 3.72 -13.61
N LEU A 106 7.80 4.51 -12.68
CA LEU A 106 8.27 4.54 -11.31
C LEU A 106 7.98 3.22 -10.58
N ALA A 107 6.77 2.67 -10.76
CA ALA A 107 6.39 1.38 -10.19
C ALA A 107 7.29 0.24 -10.70
N TYR A 108 7.61 0.24 -12.00
CA TYR A 108 8.55 -0.70 -12.59
C TYR A 108 9.95 -0.58 -11.99
N ARG A 109 10.44 0.65 -11.83
CA ARG A 109 11.76 0.93 -11.22
C ARG A 109 11.84 0.45 -9.78
N VAL A 110 10.81 0.73 -8.96
CA VAL A 110 10.73 0.24 -7.58
C VAL A 110 10.82 -1.28 -7.52
N LYS A 111 10.12 -1.98 -8.40
CA LYS A 111 10.17 -3.46 -8.48
C LYS A 111 11.56 -3.98 -8.83
N ASN A 112 12.27 -3.31 -9.73
CA ASN A 112 13.60 -3.74 -10.20
C ASN A 112 14.73 -3.37 -9.22
N SER A 113 14.53 -2.42 -8.29
CA SER A 113 15.51 -2.07 -7.26
C SER A 113 15.57 -3.03 -6.07
N GLY A 114 14.79 -4.13 -6.10
CA GLY A 114 14.71 -5.09 -5.00
C GLY A 114 13.86 -4.63 -3.81
N LEU A 115 13.09 -3.54 -3.99
CA LEU A 115 12.11 -3.04 -3.03
C LEU A 115 10.75 -3.70 -3.26
N GLY A 116 9.93 -3.77 -2.22
CA GLY A 116 8.55 -4.25 -2.32
C GLY A 116 7.59 -3.11 -2.64
N LEU A 117 7.09 -3.02 -3.89
CA LEU A 117 6.00 -2.09 -4.21
C LEU A 117 4.72 -2.55 -3.49
N ASP A 118 4.28 -1.79 -2.49
CA ASP A 118 3.09 -2.16 -1.69
C ASP A 118 1.80 -1.64 -2.35
N ALA A 119 1.74 -0.34 -2.71
CA ALA A 119 0.59 0.21 -3.42
C ALA A 119 0.93 1.43 -4.30
N VAL A 120 0.08 1.64 -5.31
CA VAL A 120 -0.05 2.90 -6.05
C VAL A 120 -1.35 3.59 -5.57
N ILE A 121 -1.20 4.76 -4.95
CA ILE A 121 -2.28 5.55 -4.36
C ILE A 121 -2.49 6.78 -5.23
N THR A 122 -3.63 6.87 -5.92
CA THR A 122 -3.94 8.01 -6.78
C THR A 122 -4.95 8.94 -6.12
N VAL A 123 -4.56 10.19 -5.90
CA VAL A 123 -5.46 11.23 -5.40
C VAL A 123 -6.21 11.86 -6.56
N VAL A 124 -7.54 11.84 -6.48
CA VAL A 124 -8.44 12.35 -7.52
C VAL A 124 -9.17 13.58 -7.00
N ASP A 125 -9.09 14.69 -7.73
CA ASP A 125 -9.90 15.89 -7.48
C ASP A 125 -11.33 15.67 -8.00
N ALA A 126 -12.28 15.50 -7.09
CA ALA A 126 -13.68 15.26 -7.44
C ALA A 126 -14.29 16.39 -8.28
N ALA A 127 -13.96 17.64 -7.95
CA ALA A 127 -14.51 18.81 -8.64
C ALA A 127 -13.97 18.97 -10.08
N ASN A 128 -12.78 18.46 -10.34
CA ASN A 128 -12.07 18.68 -11.61
C ASN A 128 -11.81 17.40 -12.42
N LEU A 129 -12.30 16.23 -12.00
CA LEU A 129 -12.01 14.94 -12.64
C LEU A 129 -12.23 14.95 -14.16
N GLU A 130 -13.41 15.36 -14.61
CA GLU A 130 -13.75 15.34 -16.05
C GLU A 130 -12.90 16.33 -16.86
N ARG A 131 -12.49 17.44 -16.26
CA ARG A 131 -11.55 18.38 -16.88
C ARG A 131 -10.17 17.73 -17.02
N HIS A 132 -9.63 17.15 -15.95
CA HIS A 132 -8.31 16.51 -15.97
C HIS A 132 -8.23 15.37 -16.98
N LEU A 133 -9.30 14.57 -17.09
CA LEU A 133 -9.37 13.47 -18.08
C LEU A 133 -9.44 13.95 -19.53
N ARG A 134 -9.88 15.19 -19.79
CA ARG A 134 -9.88 15.78 -21.13
C ARG A 134 -8.57 16.49 -21.48
N GLU A 135 -7.91 17.08 -20.46
CA GLU A 135 -6.74 17.91 -20.65
C GLU A 135 -5.44 17.10 -20.73
N ALA A 136 -5.40 15.90 -20.10
CA ALA A 136 -4.17 15.13 -19.99
C ALA A 136 -4.40 13.62 -19.91
N ASP A 137 -3.77 12.87 -20.82
CA ASP A 137 -3.78 11.40 -20.80
C ASP A 137 -3.17 10.83 -19.53
N VAL A 138 -2.21 11.54 -18.92
CA VAL A 138 -1.58 11.14 -17.67
C VAL A 138 -2.58 11.02 -16.52
N ALA A 139 -3.64 11.85 -16.49
CA ALA A 139 -4.67 11.73 -15.47
C ALA A 139 -5.43 10.39 -15.56
N ARG A 140 -5.61 9.89 -16.79
CA ARG A 140 -6.16 8.56 -17.01
C ARG A 140 -5.19 7.47 -16.59
N ALA A 141 -3.91 7.54 -17.00
CA ALA A 141 -2.88 6.58 -16.63
C ALA A 141 -2.73 6.46 -15.11
N GLN A 142 -2.74 7.58 -14.39
CA GLN A 142 -2.71 7.61 -12.92
C GLN A 142 -3.89 6.86 -12.29
N ILE A 143 -5.10 6.98 -12.85
CA ILE A 143 -6.29 6.27 -12.35
C ILE A 143 -6.20 4.78 -12.68
N GLU A 144 -5.77 4.42 -13.89
CA GLU A 144 -5.68 3.02 -14.34
C GLU A 144 -4.61 2.23 -13.59
N ALA A 145 -3.49 2.86 -13.23
CA ALA A 145 -2.41 2.26 -12.46
C ALA A 145 -2.72 2.08 -10.96
N ALA A 146 -3.74 2.78 -10.44
CA ALA A 146 -4.02 2.83 -9.01
C ALA A 146 -4.47 1.49 -8.42
N ASP A 147 -4.01 1.20 -7.20
CA ASP A 147 -4.58 0.22 -6.29
C ASP A 147 -5.61 0.87 -5.37
N PHE A 148 -5.37 2.12 -4.99
CA PHE A 148 -6.28 2.95 -4.21
C PHE A 148 -6.56 4.28 -4.91
N LEU A 149 -7.83 4.63 -5.02
CA LEU A 149 -8.29 5.92 -5.52
C LEU A 149 -8.85 6.73 -4.34
N VAL A 150 -8.14 7.79 -3.96
CA VAL A 150 -8.56 8.74 -2.91
C VAL A 150 -9.34 9.86 -3.59
N VAL A 151 -10.66 9.75 -3.60
CA VAL A 151 -11.56 10.75 -4.20
C VAL A 151 -11.69 11.92 -3.22
N ASN A 152 -10.90 12.95 -3.45
CA ASN A 152 -10.74 14.10 -2.56
C ASN A 152 -11.58 15.29 -3.01
N LYS A 153 -11.71 16.28 -2.13
CA LYS A 153 -12.48 17.52 -2.33
C LYS A 153 -13.98 17.28 -2.55
N LEU A 154 -14.54 16.31 -1.84
CA LEU A 154 -15.97 15.98 -1.95
C LEU A 154 -16.88 17.10 -1.40
N ASP A 155 -16.33 18.00 -0.58
CA ASP A 155 -16.99 19.23 -0.12
C ASP A 155 -17.31 20.23 -1.24
N LEU A 156 -16.70 20.07 -2.42
CA LEU A 156 -16.89 20.95 -3.58
C LEU A 156 -17.89 20.40 -4.59
N VAL A 157 -18.53 19.25 -4.33
CA VAL A 157 -19.43 18.59 -5.28
C VAL A 157 -20.71 18.10 -4.58
N ASP A 158 -21.80 18.04 -5.32
CA ASP A 158 -23.06 17.48 -4.83
C ASP A 158 -23.11 15.93 -4.89
N ALA A 159 -24.10 15.34 -4.25
CA ALA A 159 -24.28 13.89 -4.22
C ALA A 159 -24.47 13.27 -5.61
N ALA A 160 -25.13 13.97 -6.55
CA ALA A 160 -25.31 13.50 -7.91
C ALA A 160 -24.00 13.47 -8.68
N ALA A 161 -23.14 14.48 -8.47
CA ALA A 161 -21.78 14.51 -9.02
C ALA A 161 -20.92 13.37 -8.45
N VAL A 162 -20.98 13.11 -7.13
CA VAL A 162 -20.28 11.98 -6.51
C VAL A 162 -20.66 10.66 -7.18
N ALA A 163 -21.95 10.40 -7.39
CA ALA A 163 -22.42 9.18 -8.06
C ALA A 163 -21.89 9.06 -9.51
N ARG A 164 -21.83 10.16 -10.26
CA ARG A 164 -21.24 10.18 -11.62
C ARG A 164 -19.74 9.90 -11.60
N ILE A 165 -19.00 10.50 -10.66
CA ILE A 165 -17.56 10.31 -10.45
C ILE A 165 -17.27 8.83 -10.15
N GLU A 166 -17.98 8.25 -9.19
CA GLU A 166 -17.82 6.84 -8.80
C GLU A 166 -18.04 5.90 -10.00
N LYS A 167 -19.10 6.16 -10.77
CA LYS A 167 -19.38 5.39 -12.00
C LYS A 167 -18.27 5.57 -13.05
N ARG A 168 -17.73 6.77 -13.19
CA ARG A 168 -16.63 7.08 -14.13
C ARG A 168 -15.37 6.36 -13.74
N LEU A 169 -14.95 6.47 -12.48
CA LEU A 169 -13.78 5.80 -11.93
C LEU A 169 -13.90 4.27 -12.01
N GLY A 170 -15.07 3.71 -11.70
CA GLY A 170 -15.31 2.28 -11.82
C GLY A 170 -15.26 1.74 -13.26
N ARG A 171 -15.41 2.58 -14.28
CA ARG A 171 -15.19 2.20 -15.69
C ARG A 171 -13.73 2.23 -16.08
N LEU A 172 -12.95 3.18 -15.53
CA LEU A 172 -11.52 3.32 -15.79
C LEU A 172 -10.71 2.28 -15.04
N ASN A 173 -11.02 2.08 -13.76
CA ASN A 173 -10.33 1.09 -12.93
C ASN A 173 -11.35 0.36 -12.04
N ARG A 174 -11.62 -0.90 -12.39
CA ARG A 174 -12.55 -1.76 -11.64
C ARG A 174 -11.92 -2.38 -10.40
N ARG A 175 -10.59 -2.50 -10.39
CA ARG A 175 -9.84 -3.15 -9.33
C ARG A 175 -9.62 -2.22 -8.14
N ALA A 176 -9.31 -0.96 -8.41
CA ALA A 176 -8.94 -0.01 -7.38
C ALA A 176 -10.04 0.18 -6.34
N ALA A 177 -9.67 0.09 -5.07
CA ALA A 177 -10.54 0.48 -3.98
C ALA A 177 -10.68 2.01 -3.94
N ARG A 178 -11.90 2.51 -3.72
CA ARG A 178 -12.20 3.94 -3.70
C ARG A 178 -12.52 4.42 -2.30
N PHE A 179 -11.89 5.51 -1.90
CA PHE A 179 -12.08 6.17 -0.61
C PHE A 179 -12.55 7.60 -0.85
N ARG A 180 -13.55 8.02 -0.09
CA ARG A 180 -14.15 9.36 -0.15
C ARG A 180 -13.52 10.23 0.91
N THR A 181 -12.98 11.39 0.52
CA THR A 181 -12.31 12.28 1.48
C THR A 181 -12.62 13.76 1.24
N VAL A 182 -12.45 14.52 2.31
CA VAL A 182 -12.36 15.97 2.31
C VAL A 182 -11.01 16.32 2.91
N ARG A 183 -10.23 17.14 2.21
CA ARG A 183 -8.87 17.56 2.63
C ARG A 183 -7.93 16.37 2.94
N GLY A 184 -8.07 15.26 2.22
CA GLY A 184 -7.22 14.08 2.41
C GLY A 184 -7.42 13.34 3.75
N ALA A 185 -8.52 13.61 4.47
CA ALA A 185 -8.81 12.96 5.74
C ALA A 185 -9.21 11.50 5.53
N ILE A 186 -8.24 10.61 5.72
CA ILE A 186 -8.39 9.16 5.60
C ILE A 186 -7.55 8.47 6.66
N ASP A 187 -7.96 7.26 7.06
CA ASP A 187 -7.16 6.44 7.97
C ASP A 187 -5.87 5.98 7.27
N SER A 188 -4.73 6.35 7.87
CA SER A 188 -3.40 6.03 7.36
C SER A 188 -3.14 4.54 7.26
N GLU A 189 -3.74 3.72 8.13
CA GLU A 189 -3.51 2.28 8.17
C GLU A 189 -4.12 1.55 6.99
N VAL A 190 -5.16 2.10 6.40
CA VAL A 190 -5.78 1.54 5.20
C VAL A 190 -4.89 1.77 3.98
N LEU A 191 -4.32 2.97 3.85
CA LEU A 191 -3.49 3.34 2.71
C LEU A 191 -2.05 2.84 2.84
N PHE A 192 -1.48 2.86 4.06
CA PHE A 192 -0.08 2.62 4.31
C PHE A 192 0.12 1.46 5.29
N ALA A 193 -0.09 0.23 4.84
CA ALA A 193 0.06 -0.96 5.68
C ALA A 193 1.54 -1.27 5.98
N THR A 194 2.05 -0.75 7.08
CA THR A 194 3.47 -0.78 7.45
C THR A 194 3.99 -2.09 8.06
N GLY A 195 3.34 -3.23 7.85
CA GLY A 195 3.89 -4.55 8.18
C GLY A 195 3.18 -5.36 9.27
N VAL A 196 3.42 -6.67 9.27
CA VAL A 196 2.75 -7.70 10.09
C VAL A 196 2.89 -7.47 11.60
N ALA A 197 4.02 -6.93 12.05
CA ALA A 197 4.27 -6.71 13.49
C ALA A 197 3.32 -5.66 14.10
N ALA A 198 2.88 -4.66 13.32
CA ALA A 198 1.93 -3.65 13.75
C ALA A 198 0.53 -4.24 14.01
N TYR A 199 0.19 -5.28 13.29
CA TYR A 199 -1.12 -5.92 13.36
C TYR A 199 -1.26 -6.92 14.51
N ARG A 200 -0.15 -7.39 15.10
CA ARG A 200 -0.18 -8.21 16.33
C ARG A 200 -0.85 -7.47 17.49
N GLU A 201 -0.68 -6.18 17.54
CA GLU A 201 -1.24 -5.30 18.58
C GLU A 201 -2.67 -4.87 18.27
N GLN A 202 -3.01 -4.71 16.98
CA GLN A 202 -4.32 -4.25 16.50
C GLN A 202 -5.44 -5.26 16.66
N ALA A 203 -5.17 -6.54 16.60
CA ALA A 203 -6.18 -7.58 16.89
C ALA A 203 -6.77 -7.41 18.32
N ARG A 204 -6.13 -6.55 19.14
CA ARG A 204 -6.59 -6.21 20.51
C ARG A 204 -7.27 -4.85 20.64
N VAL A 205 -7.12 -3.95 19.68
CA VAL A 205 -7.70 -2.59 19.74
C VAL A 205 -8.37 -2.29 18.41
N ALA A 206 -9.67 -2.52 18.33
CA ALA A 206 -10.50 -2.00 17.25
C ALA A 206 -10.47 -0.46 17.33
N SER A 207 -9.89 0.22 16.33
CA SER A 207 -9.91 1.68 16.29
C SER A 207 -11.31 2.13 15.82
N ASP A 208 -11.95 3.04 16.55
CA ASP A 208 -13.29 3.56 16.26
C ASP A 208 -13.39 4.22 14.87
N HIS A 209 -12.26 4.63 14.29
CA HIS A 209 -12.20 5.30 12.98
C HIS A 209 -12.33 4.34 11.78
N LEU A 210 -11.93 3.07 11.91
CA LEU A 210 -12.10 2.06 10.86
C LEU A 210 -13.58 1.70 10.66
N HIS A 211 -14.39 1.85 11.68
CA HIS A 211 -15.84 1.57 11.63
C HIS A 211 -16.61 2.57 10.77
N ALA A 212 -16.14 3.81 10.61
CA ALA A 212 -16.82 4.83 9.80
C ALA A 212 -16.85 4.47 8.30
N ASP A 213 -15.82 3.78 7.80
CA ASP A 213 -15.71 3.33 6.39
C ASP A 213 -16.10 1.86 6.20
N GLY A 214 -16.59 1.18 7.24
CA GLY A 214 -16.92 -0.24 7.22
C GLY A 214 -15.71 -1.15 7.04
N ILE A 215 -14.52 -0.66 7.37
CA ILE A 215 -13.26 -1.40 7.24
C ILE A 215 -12.96 -2.11 8.55
N SER A 216 -12.56 -3.37 8.44
CA SER A 216 -12.14 -4.20 9.55
C SER A 216 -10.91 -5.01 9.19
N SER A 217 -10.30 -5.64 10.19
CA SER A 217 -9.17 -6.53 9.99
C SER A 217 -9.32 -7.80 10.81
N PHE A 218 -8.67 -8.88 10.35
CA PHE A 218 -8.49 -10.07 11.16
C PHE A 218 -7.11 -10.68 10.93
N LEU A 219 -6.63 -11.42 11.93
CA LEU A 219 -5.40 -12.17 11.89
C LEU A 219 -5.71 -13.67 11.77
N TYR A 220 -5.09 -14.32 10.79
CA TYR A 220 -5.03 -15.78 10.65
C TYR A 220 -3.66 -16.29 11.12
N ARG A 221 -3.66 -17.43 11.80
CA ARG A 221 -2.45 -18.11 12.26
C ARG A 221 -2.49 -19.56 11.86
N ALA A 222 -1.34 -20.08 11.40
CA ALA A 222 -1.16 -21.48 11.09
C ALA A 222 0.16 -21.99 11.68
N THR A 223 0.12 -23.12 12.36
CA THR A 223 1.30 -23.79 12.89
C THR A 223 1.94 -24.72 11.86
N ARG A 224 1.16 -25.17 10.88
CA ARG A 224 1.61 -26.02 9.79
C ARG A 224 2.00 -25.20 8.57
N PRO A 225 3.00 -25.64 7.80
CA PRO A 225 3.37 -24.96 6.56
C PRO A 225 2.26 -25.14 5.50
N PHE A 226 2.17 -24.18 4.60
CA PHE A 226 1.24 -24.19 3.47
C PHE A 226 1.84 -24.94 2.27
N ARG A 227 0.96 -25.46 1.40
CA ARG A 227 1.31 -25.82 0.02
C ARG A 227 1.28 -24.56 -0.82
N GLN A 228 2.42 -24.18 -1.42
CA GLN A 228 2.59 -22.89 -2.09
C GLN A 228 1.51 -22.62 -3.14
N GLU A 229 1.35 -23.50 -4.12
CA GLU A 229 0.35 -23.33 -5.19
C GLU A 229 -1.10 -23.20 -4.67
N ALA A 230 -1.43 -23.91 -3.57
CA ALA A 230 -2.76 -23.81 -2.98
C ALA A 230 -2.96 -22.43 -2.33
N PHE A 231 -1.93 -21.90 -1.64
CA PHE A 231 -1.95 -20.62 -1.02
C PHE A 231 -2.06 -19.48 -2.05
N GLU A 232 -1.28 -19.53 -3.13
CA GLU A 232 -1.37 -18.55 -4.22
C GLU A 232 -2.76 -18.51 -4.85
N ARG A 233 -3.37 -19.70 -5.11
CA ARG A 233 -4.75 -19.77 -5.59
C ARG A 233 -5.77 -19.16 -4.62
N VAL A 234 -5.52 -19.19 -3.31
CA VAL A 234 -6.37 -18.49 -2.33
C VAL A 234 -6.21 -16.98 -2.50
N LEU A 235 -4.99 -16.47 -2.64
CA LEU A 235 -4.74 -15.03 -2.85
C LEU A 235 -5.42 -14.54 -4.14
N GLU A 236 -5.34 -15.29 -5.24
CA GLU A 236 -6.00 -14.96 -6.51
C GLU A 236 -7.53 -14.90 -6.42
N ARG A 237 -8.13 -15.66 -5.48
CA ARG A 237 -9.57 -15.78 -5.31
C ARG A 237 -10.13 -15.02 -4.11
N LEU A 238 -9.32 -14.17 -3.49
CA LEU A 238 -9.79 -13.31 -2.42
C LEU A 238 -10.93 -12.42 -2.91
N PRO A 239 -11.96 -12.19 -2.09
CA PRO A 239 -13.06 -11.27 -2.42
C PRO A 239 -12.52 -9.86 -2.70
N ALA A 240 -13.18 -9.12 -3.60
CA ALA A 240 -12.85 -7.73 -3.90
C ALA A 240 -12.94 -6.80 -2.67
N ASP A 241 -13.69 -7.22 -1.64
CA ASP A 241 -13.78 -6.51 -0.36
C ASP A 241 -12.51 -6.64 0.49
N VAL A 242 -11.61 -7.61 0.19
CA VAL A 242 -10.28 -7.68 0.78
C VAL A 242 -9.39 -6.67 0.07
N LEU A 243 -9.09 -5.58 0.75
CA LEU A 243 -8.31 -4.47 0.19
C LEU A 243 -6.81 -4.75 0.29
N ARG A 244 -6.38 -5.30 1.43
CA ARG A 244 -4.99 -5.68 1.70
C ARG A 244 -4.91 -6.99 2.49
N ALA A 245 -3.85 -7.74 2.23
CA ALA A 245 -3.39 -8.76 3.16
C ALA A 245 -1.86 -8.80 3.17
N LYS A 246 -1.29 -9.10 4.32
CA LYS A 246 0.16 -9.20 4.48
C LYS A 246 0.50 -10.23 5.55
N GLY A 247 1.59 -10.95 5.35
CA GLY A 247 1.96 -11.96 6.31
C GLY A 247 3.33 -12.57 6.07
N ILE A 248 3.80 -13.28 7.08
CA ILE A 248 4.96 -14.16 6.96
C ILE A 248 4.42 -15.59 7.05
N VAL A 249 4.66 -16.35 6.00
CA VAL A 249 4.16 -17.72 5.87
C VAL A 249 5.32 -18.68 5.59
N ARG A 250 5.12 -19.94 5.96
CA ARG A 250 6.02 -21.05 5.65
C ARG A 250 5.38 -21.93 4.60
N PHE A 251 6.19 -22.42 3.68
CA PHE A 251 5.78 -23.43 2.69
C PHE A 251 6.46 -24.77 2.95
N ALA A 252 5.76 -25.85 2.65
CA ALA A 252 6.23 -27.20 2.95
C ALA A 252 7.46 -27.65 2.15
N ASP A 253 7.67 -27.06 0.99
CA ASP A 253 8.75 -27.39 0.04
C ASP A 253 10.01 -26.56 0.25
N ARG A 254 10.06 -25.69 1.29
CA ARG A 254 11.15 -24.75 1.50
C ARG A 254 11.40 -24.47 2.98
N ASP A 255 12.68 -24.34 3.33
CA ASP A 255 13.11 -23.93 4.67
C ASP A 255 13.04 -22.42 4.92
N TRP A 256 12.72 -21.64 3.89
CA TRP A 256 12.68 -20.19 3.95
C TRP A 256 11.27 -19.70 4.29
N HIS A 257 11.22 -18.60 5.03
CA HIS A 257 9.98 -17.87 5.22
C HIS A 257 9.64 -17.04 3.99
N CYS A 258 8.36 -16.84 3.74
CA CYS A 258 7.88 -15.99 2.67
C CYS A 258 7.08 -14.82 3.27
N LEU A 259 7.52 -13.61 2.99
CA LEU A 259 6.69 -12.42 3.17
C LEU A 259 5.77 -12.33 1.95
N PHE A 260 4.47 -12.42 2.17
CA PHE A 260 3.52 -12.11 1.11
C PHE A 260 2.85 -10.76 1.35
N SER A 261 2.55 -10.06 0.27
CA SER A 261 1.69 -8.89 0.25
C SER A 261 0.59 -9.08 -0.79
N PHE A 262 -0.59 -8.60 -0.47
CA PHE A 262 -1.75 -8.57 -1.36
C PHE A 262 -2.38 -7.18 -1.28
N THR A 263 -2.64 -6.56 -2.44
CA THR A 263 -3.29 -5.26 -2.54
C THR A 263 -4.24 -5.26 -3.72
N CYS A 264 -5.54 -5.14 -3.45
CA CYS A 264 -6.59 -4.99 -4.45
C CYS A 264 -6.48 -5.97 -5.64
N GLY A 265 -6.25 -7.25 -5.36
CA GLY A 265 -6.18 -8.32 -6.38
C GLY A 265 -4.78 -8.57 -6.97
N ARG A 266 -3.76 -7.83 -6.55
CA ARG A 266 -2.36 -8.15 -6.82
C ARG A 266 -1.73 -8.79 -5.61
N HIS A 267 -0.84 -9.75 -5.80
CA HIS A 267 -0.02 -10.28 -4.72
C HIS A 267 1.45 -10.43 -5.16
N GLU A 268 2.33 -10.37 -4.18
CA GLU A 268 3.76 -10.56 -4.33
C GLU A 268 4.27 -11.48 -3.22
N LEU A 269 5.22 -12.33 -3.56
CA LEU A 269 5.90 -13.24 -2.64
C LEU A 269 7.38 -12.87 -2.58
N THR A 270 7.89 -12.59 -1.40
CA THR A 270 9.31 -12.28 -1.16
C THR A 270 9.91 -13.29 -0.21
N TRP A 271 10.96 -13.97 -0.63
CA TRP A 271 11.64 -14.99 0.16
C TRP A 271 12.60 -14.36 1.16
N LEU A 272 12.48 -14.77 2.43
CA LEU A 272 13.26 -14.25 3.53
C LEU A 272 14.05 -15.38 4.19
N LYS A 273 15.35 -15.22 4.28
CA LYS A 273 16.18 -16.06 5.14
C LYS A 273 16.18 -15.42 6.54
N LEU A 274 15.38 -15.95 7.44
CA LEU A 274 15.26 -15.44 8.82
C LEU A 274 16.05 -16.36 9.73
N ASP A 275 17.28 -15.97 10.04
CA ASP A 275 18.11 -16.71 11.01
C ASP A 275 17.62 -16.37 12.44
N GLY A 276 16.91 -17.30 13.08
CA GLY A 276 16.69 -17.30 14.53
C GLY A 276 15.59 -16.37 15.10
N VAL A 277 14.80 -15.67 14.27
CA VAL A 277 13.83 -14.65 14.75
C VAL A 277 12.36 -14.98 14.48
N ALA A 278 12.06 -15.88 13.57
CA ALA A 278 10.68 -16.25 13.27
C ALA A 278 10.28 -17.51 14.05
N GLY A 279 9.26 -17.41 14.88
CA GLY A 279 8.59 -18.58 15.44
C GLY A 279 8.04 -19.47 14.31
N ASP A 280 7.80 -20.74 14.61
CA ASP A 280 7.31 -21.75 13.65
C ASP A 280 5.89 -21.47 13.10
N GLU A 281 5.27 -20.35 13.44
CA GLU A 281 3.92 -20.00 13.03
C GLU A 281 3.91 -19.10 11.78
N SER A 282 3.07 -19.49 10.82
CA SER A 282 2.64 -18.59 9.75
C SER A 282 1.59 -17.62 10.27
N GLN A 283 1.69 -16.35 9.88
CA GLN A 283 0.76 -15.30 10.29
C GLN A 283 0.37 -14.45 9.08
N ALA A 284 -0.93 -14.22 8.92
CA ALA A 284 -1.49 -13.41 7.85
C ALA A 284 -2.57 -12.48 8.38
N VAL A 285 -2.45 -11.19 8.07
CA VAL A 285 -3.47 -10.17 8.39
C VAL A 285 -4.20 -9.78 7.14
N PHE A 286 -5.51 -9.70 7.23
CA PHE A 286 -6.42 -9.28 6.18
C PHE A 286 -7.11 -8.00 6.60
N ILE A 287 -7.19 -7.03 5.69
CA ILE A 287 -7.87 -5.74 5.88
C ILE A 287 -8.85 -5.54 4.73
N GLY A 288 -10.08 -5.16 5.03
CA GLY A 288 -11.07 -4.95 3.98
C GLY A 288 -12.43 -4.52 4.52
N ARG A 289 -13.40 -4.40 3.60
CA ARG A 289 -14.79 -4.11 3.92
C ARG A 289 -15.56 -5.41 4.15
N ASP A 290 -16.55 -5.35 5.05
CA ASP A 290 -17.43 -6.50 5.33
C ASP A 290 -16.70 -7.83 5.60
N LEU A 291 -15.49 -7.76 6.16
CA LEU A 291 -14.64 -8.93 6.39
C LEU A 291 -15.30 -9.98 7.27
N ALA A 292 -16.17 -9.60 8.20
CA ALA A 292 -16.91 -10.54 9.04
C ALA A 292 -17.69 -11.58 8.21
N ARG A 293 -18.23 -11.17 7.06
CA ARG A 293 -18.93 -12.05 6.11
C ARG A 293 -17.98 -12.99 5.37
N HIS A 294 -16.78 -12.50 5.03
CA HIS A 294 -15.82 -13.24 4.20
C HIS A 294 -14.86 -14.09 5.02
N ARG A 295 -14.62 -13.72 6.26
CA ARG A 295 -13.66 -14.36 7.17
C ARG A 295 -13.79 -15.88 7.25
N PRO A 296 -14.98 -16.48 7.51
CA PRO A 296 -15.07 -17.94 7.63
C PRO A 296 -14.63 -18.67 6.34
N ARG A 297 -14.94 -18.11 5.18
CA ARG A 297 -14.55 -18.67 3.88
C ARG A 297 -13.04 -18.53 3.65
N ILE A 298 -12.45 -17.39 4.01
CA ILE A 298 -11.01 -17.15 3.85
C ILE A 298 -10.24 -18.09 4.79
N GLU A 299 -10.64 -18.17 6.06
CA GLU A 299 -10.01 -19.06 7.05
C GLU A 299 -10.10 -20.53 6.63
N ALA A 300 -11.24 -20.99 6.14
CA ALA A 300 -11.42 -22.35 5.64
C ALA A 300 -10.53 -22.63 4.41
N ALA A 301 -10.42 -21.66 3.49
CA ALA A 301 -9.58 -21.80 2.32
C ALA A 301 -8.08 -21.85 2.69
N LEU A 302 -7.63 -21.05 3.65
CA LEU A 302 -6.26 -21.08 4.15
C LEU A 302 -5.97 -22.39 4.90
N ALA A 303 -6.85 -22.84 5.77
CA ALA A 303 -6.71 -24.11 6.47
C ALA A 303 -6.61 -25.30 5.49
N ALA A 304 -7.35 -25.26 4.38
CA ALA A 304 -7.25 -26.28 3.33
C ALA A 304 -5.91 -26.25 2.57
N CYS A 305 -5.13 -25.16 2.68
CA CYS A 305 -3.80 -25.09 2.08
C CYS A 305 -2.72 -25.66 2.98
N GLU A 306 -2.98 -25.79 4.30
CA GLU A 306 -2.02 -26.36 5.23
C GLU A 306 -1.70 -27.83 4.88
N THR A 307 -0.48 -28.25 5.19
CA THR A 307 -0.11 -29.67 5.06
C THR A 307 -0.87 -30.54 6.06
N PRO A 308 -1.18 -31.81 5.75
CA PRO A 308 -1.75 -32.74 6.70
C PRO A 308 -0.86 -32.89 7.93
N GLU A 309 -1.44 -33.25 9.07
CA GLU A 309 -0.67 -33.70 10.23
C GLU A 309 0.15 -34.94 9.84
N GLU A 310 1.46 -34.90 10.08
CA GLU A 310 2.24 -36.14 10.05
C GLU A 310 1.68 -37.06 11.12
N ARG A 311 1.07 -38.17 10.68
CA ARG A 311 0.75 -39.25 11.61
C ARG A 311 2.10 -39.77 12.14
N THR A 312 2.43 -39.42 13.35
CA THR A 312 3.48 -40.11 14.11
C THR A 312 2.98 -41.55 14.30
N GLU A 313 3.35 -42.42 13.39
CA GLU A 313 3.27 -43.86 13.67
C GLU A 313 4.30 -44.14 14.76
N HIS A 314 3.81 -44.26 15.96
CA HIS A 314 4.58 -44.87 17.03
C HIS A 314 4.75 -46.35 16.68
N VAL A 315 5.96 -46.69 16.21
CA VAL A 315 6.46 -48.07 16.13
C VAL A 315 7.06 -48.45 17.45
#